data_b446eab403a1e8a340bd25f3d03d337b
#
_entry.id   b446eab403a1e8a340bd25f3d03d337b
#
_cell.length_a   1.000
_cell.length_b   1.000
_cell.length_c   1.000
_cell.angle_alpha   90.00
_cell.angle_beta   90.00
_cell.angle_gamma   90.00
#
_symmetry.space_group_name_H-M   'P 1'
#
loop_
_entity.id
_entity.type
_entity.pdbx_description
1 polymer ?
#
loop_
_entity_poly.entity_id
_entity_poly.type
_entity_poly.pdbx_seq_one_letter_code
_entity_poly.pdbx_strand_id
1 'polypeptide(L)'
;MENTKTRKEELQQLLNEDEQKPQTADDVTYELSVTSDRFANLDIKKDLTSGSTGWCSLVPANDEDAATLFNAIGAPEKIADHINEVIEIAHIYSEVIQVVSEANGETVNVPRVVLIDQRGKGYQAVSVGIYNATKRLLQLFGMPETWKTPKKVKIRNISLQGGMHTMSFDLVTGADAK
;
A
#
# COMPACT_ATOMS: atom_id res chain seq x y z
N MET A 1 34.53 -22.76 -45.20
CA MET A 1 33.10 -22.44 -45.27
C MET A 1 32.38 -22.78 -43.96
N GLU A 2 32.97 -22.54 -42.79
CA GLU A 2 32.43 -22.91 -41.48
C GLU A 2 32.07 -21.73 -40.58
N ASN A 3 32.26 -20.50 -41.03
CA ASN A 3 32.16 -19.34 -40.13
C ASN A 3 30.87 -18.53 -40.29
N THR A 4 29.94 -18.95 -41.13
CA THR A 4 28.67 -18.24 -41.39
C THR A 4 27.47 -18.85 -40.66
N LYS A 5 27.63 -20.09 -40.19
CA LYS A 5 26.53 -20.80 -39.50
C LYS A 5 26.46 -20.41 -38.02
N THR A 6 27.60 -20.27 -37.38
CA THR A 6 27.75 -19.91 -35.95
C THR A 6 27.22 -18.50 -35.66
N ARG A 7 27.48 -17.55 -36.57
CA ARG A 7 27.05 -16.16 -36.40
C ARG A 7 25.53 -15.96 -36.56
N LYS A 8 24.87 -16.84 -37.28
CA LYS A 8 23.40 -16.82 -37.44
C LYS A 8 22.69 -17.41 -36.22
N GLU A 9 23.32 -18.40 -35.58
CA GLU A 9 22.80 -19.02 -34.36
C GLU A 9 22.98 -18.09 -33.15
N GLU A 10 24.11 -17.37 -33.06
CA GLU A 10 24.29 -16.34 -32.01
C GLU A 10 23.35 -15.15 -32.17
N LEU A 11 23.07 -14.69 -33.39
CA LEU A 11 22.10 -13.64 -33.67
C LEU A 11 20.68 -14.08 -33.38
N GLN A 12 20.35 -15.35 -33.54
CA GLN A 12 19.04 -15.90 -33.27
C GLN A 12 18.81 -16.10 -31.75
N GLN A 13 19.91 -16.36 -31.02
CA GLN A 13 19.87 -16.42 -29.55
C GLN A 13 19.73 -15.03 -28.92
N LEU A 14 20.40 -14.02 -29.45
CA LEU A 14 20.24 -12.62 -29.02
C LEU A 14 18.87 -12.03 -29.36
N LEU A 15 18.23 -12.47 -30.43
CA LEU A 15 16.86 -12.04 -30.79
C LEU A 15 15.79 -12.70 -29.92
N ASN A 16 16.08 -13.86 -29.33
CA ASN A 16 15.16 -14.54 -28.43
C ASN A 16 15.29 -14.09 -26.95
N GLU A 17 16.36 -13.37 -26.60
CA GLU A 17 16.53 -12.77 -25.28
C GLU A 17 15.86 -11.39 -25.15
N ASP A 18 15.47 -10.77 -26.27
CA ASP A 18 14.86 -9.43 -26.28
C ASP A 18 13.31 -9.45 -26.41
N GLU A 19 12.68 -10.61 -26.38
CA GLU A 19 11.23 -10.70 -26.15
C GLU A 19 10.85 -10.71 -24.66
N GLN A 20 11.55 -9.92 -23.84
CA GLN A 20 10.90 -9.38 -22.64
C GLN A 20 9.92 -8.29 -23.12
N LYS A 21 8.67 -8.68 -23.25
CA LYS A 21 7.52 -7.78 -23.36
C LYS A 21 7.75 -6.55 -22.50
N PRO A 22 7.59 -5.33 -23.02
CA PRO A 22 7.60 -4.16 -22.15
C PRO A 22 6.52 -4.39 -21.09
N GLN A 23 6.94 -4.47 -19.83
CA GLN A 23 6.02 -4.49 -18.70
C GLN A 23 5.18 -3.23 -18.82
N THR A 24 3.92 -3.39 -19.19
CA THR A 24 2.94 -2.33 -19.10
C THR A 24 2.87 -1.90 -17.64
N ALA A 25 2.60 -0.63 -17.39
CA ALA A 25 2.54 -0.04 -16.05
C ALA A 25 1.56 -0.75 -15.10
N ASP A 26 0.77 -1.70 -15.61
CA ASP A 26 -0.23 -2.49 -14.89
C ASP A 26 0.34 -3.78 -14.27
N ASP A 27 1.58 -4.16 -14.62
CA ASP A 27 2.23 -5.37 -14.10
C ASP A 27 3.31 -5.06 -13.06
N VAL A 28 3.09 -4.00 -12.28
CA VAL A 28 3.88 -3.76 -11.07
C VAL A 28 3.40 -4.73 -10.01
N THR A 29 3.88 -5.95 -10.07
CA THR A 29 3.87 -6.89 -8.95
C THR A 29 4.64 -6.23 -7.82
N TYR A 30 3.89 -5.71 -6.82
CA TYR A 30 4.48 -5.15 -5.61
C TYR A 30 5.12 -6.29 -4.82
N GLU A 31 6.34 -6.68 -5.19
CA GLU A 31 7.13 -7.58 -4.37
C GLU A 31 7.53 -6.85 -3.09
N LEU A 32 6.82 -7.16 -2.01
CA LEU A 32 7.26 -6.87 -0.66
C LEU A 32 8.44 -7.77 -0.34
N SER A 33 9.65 -7.39 -0.73
CA SER A 33 10.83 -7.99 -0.13
C SER A 33 10.97 -7.45 1.30
N VAL A 34 10.32 -8.13 2.23
CA VAL A 34 10.50 -7.87 3.66
C VAL A 34 11.80 -8.54 4.07
N THR A 35 12.89 -7.79 4.07
CA THR A 35 14.24 -8.29 4.33
C THR A 35 14.67 -8.20 5.80
N SER A 36 13.76 -7.92 6.73
CA SER A 36 14.11 -7.92 8.15
C SER A 36 13.13 -8.75 8.98
N ASP A 37 13.69 -9.49 9.96
CA ASP A 37 12.94 -10.30 10.94
C ASP A 37 11.88 -9.50 11.73
N ARG A 38 11.97 -8.16 11.71
CA ARG A 38 10.97 -7.27 12.32
C ARG A 38 9.59 -7.37 11.66
N PHE A 39 9.52 -7.88 10.44
CA PHE A 39 8.29 -7.99 9.66
C PHE A 39 7.94 -9.44 9.30
N ALA A 40 8.63 -10.41 9.90
CA ALA A 40 8.44 -11.83 9.62
C ALA A 40 6.99 -12.32 9.80
N ASN A 41 6.21 -11.61 10.62
CA ASN A 41 4.77 -11.89 10.82
C ASN A 41 3.85 -11.11 9.88
N LEU A 42 4.41 -10.20 9.07
CA LEU A 42 3.68 -9.41 8.09
C LEU A 42 3.78 -10.07 6.72
N ASP A 43 3.09 -11.16 6.52
CA ASP A 43 2.84 -11.67 5.16
C ASP A 43 1.71 -10.86 4.51
N ILE A 44 1.95 -9.53 4.40
CA ILE A 44 0.99 -8.59 3.80
C ILE A 44 0.63 -9.04 2.38
N LYS A 45 1.58 -9.63 1.64
CA LYS A 45 1.33 -10.17 0.31
C LYS A 45 0.35 -11.33 0.35
N LYS A 46 0.52 -12.26 1.28
CA LYS A 46 -0.37 -13.41 1.44
C LYS A 46 -1.75 -12.97 1.91
N ASP A 47 -1.81 -12.09 2.90
CA ASP A 47 -3.07 -11.58 3.44
C ASP A 47 -3.80 -10.72 2.40
N LEU A 48 -3.08 -9.90 1.65
CA LEU A 48 -3.63 -9.08 0.58
C LEU A 48 -4.07 -9.90 -0.66
N THR A 49 -3.45 -11.05 -0.94
CA THR A 49 -3.77 -11.86 -2.13
C THR A 49 -4.66 -13.07 -1.84
N SER A 50 -4.81 -13.49 -0.59
CA SER A 50 -5.55 -14.70 -0.23
C SER A 50 -7.07 -14.54 -0.21
N GLY A 51 -7.59 -13.33 -0.43
CA GLY A 51 -9.03 -13.05 -0.34
C GLY A 51 -9.60 -13.24 1.08
N SER A 52 -8.73 -13.44 2.07
CA SER A 52 -9.10 -13.54 3.46
C SER A 52 -9.13 -12.17 4.13
N THR A 53 -9.82 -12.09 5.23
CA THR A 53 -9.96 -10.93 6.10
C THR A 53 -8.71 -10.05 6.14
N GLY A 54 -8.87 -8.74 6.00
CA GLY A 54 -7.76 -7.79 6.01
C GLY A 54 -6.88 -7.91 7.25
N TRP A 55 -5.69 -7.40 7.16
CA TRP A 55 -4.76 -7.30 8.27
C TRP A 55 -5.06 -6.04 9.11
N CYS A 56 -5.01 -6.18 10.43
CA CYS A 56 -5.14 -5.08 11.38
C CYS A 56 -4.00 -5.09 12.39
N SER A 57 -3.45 -3.91 12.68
CA SER A 57 -2.43 -3.76 13.72
C SER A 57 -3.01 -3.77 15.14
N LEU A 58 -4.30 -3.50 15.30
CA LEU A 58 -4.97 -3.58 16.59
C LEU A 58 -5.57 -4.97 16.77
N VAL A 59 -5.15 -5.68 17.81
CA VAL A 59 -5.80 -6.90 18.28
C VAL A 59 -6.71 -6.49 19.45
N PRO A 60 -8.04 -6.56 19.30
CA PRO A 60 -8.95 -6.16 20.37
C PRO A 60 -8.71 -6.99 21.64
N ALA A 61 -8.55 -6.31 22.77
CA ALA A 61 -8.40 -6.98 24.07
C ALA A 61 -9.74 -7.20 24.79
N ASN A 62 -10.79 -6.49 24.36
CA ASN A 62 -12.13 -6.52 24.93
C ASN A 62 -13.17 -6.09 23.88
N ASP A 63 -14.45 -6.17 24.23
CA ASP A 63 -15.56 -5.83 23.35
C ASP A 63 -15.60 -4.34 22.96
N GLU A 64 -15.10 -3.45 23.81
CA GLU A 64 -15.04 -2.00 23.51
C GLU A 64 -13.99 -1.71 22.42
N ASP A 65 -12.82 -2.32 22.52
CA ASP A 65 -11.79 -2.24 21.49
C ASP A 65 -12.31 -2.84 20.17
N ALA A 66 -13.00 -3.97 20.24
CA ALA A 66 -13.58 -4.63 19.08
C ALA A 66 -14.65 -3.75 18.41
N ALA A 67 -15.52 -3.10 19.18
CA ALA A 67 -16.53 -2.19 18.67
C ALA A 67 -15.90 -0.94 18.04
N THR A 68 -14.87 -0.38 18.67
CA THR A 68 -14.10 0.75 18.13
C THR A 68 -13.49 0.41 16.78
N LEU A 69 -12.84 -0.73 16.70
CA LEU A 69 -12.24 -1.22 15.47
C LEU A 69 -13.29 -1.48 14.38
N PHE A 70 -14.39 -2.14 14.74
CA PHE A 70 -15.50 -2.40 13.82
C PHE A 70 -16.04 -1.11 13.20
N ASN A 71 -16.27 -0.09 14.04
CA ASN A 71 -16.77 1.21 13.60
C ASN A 71 -15.74 1.96 12.73
N ALA A 72 -14.46 1.93 13.11
CA ALA A 72 -13.39 2.57 12.36
C ALA A 72 -13.24 1.98 10.94
N ILE A 73 -13.44 0.67 10.79
CA ILE A 73 -13.34 -0.02 9.50
C ILE A 73 -14.66 0.11 8.71
N GLY A 74 -15.79 0.03 9.40
CA GLY A 74 -17.13 0.01 8.77
C GLY A 74 -17.63 1.37 8.30
N ALA A 75 -17.25 2.45 8.99
CA ALA A 75 -17.71 3.80 8.68
C ALA A 75 -16.57 4.85 8.68
N PRO A 76 -15.47 4.61 7.97
CA PRO A 76 -14.36 5.54 7.94
C PRO A 76 -14.64 6.76 7.07
N GLU A 77 -14.03 7.88 7.42
CA GLU A 77 -14.00 9.06 6.56
C GLU A 77 -13.08 8.84 5.35
N LYS A 78 -13.30 9.56 4.26
CA LYS A 78 -12.41 9.48 3.10
C LYS A 78 -11.15 10.30 3.36
N ILE A 79 -9.98 9.71 3.21
CA ILE A 79 -8.69 10.44 3.32
C ILE A 79 -8.63 11.64 2.34
N ALA A 80 -9.31 11.56 1.20
CA ALA A 80 -9.36 12.63 0.21
C ALA A 80 -9.95 13.93 0.74
N ASP A 81 -10.80 13.87 1.76
CA ASP A 81 -11.43 15.02 2.39
C ASP A 81 -10.48 15.75 3.38
N HIS A 82 -9.33 15.13 3.69
CA HIS A 82 -8.33 15.59 4.65
C HIS A 82 -7.00 16.00 4.00
N ILE A 83 -7.01 16.38 2.72
CA ILE A 83 -5.79 16.84 2.03
C ILE A 83 -5.23 18.07 2.73
N ASN A 84 -3.91 18.04 3.00
CA ASN A 84 -3.15 19.01 3.78
C ASN A 84 -3.42 19.04 5.29
N GLU A 85 -4.31 18.19 5.79
CA GLU A 85 -4.52 18.01 7.22
C GLU A 85 -3.54 17.01 7.82
N VAL A 86 -3.33 17.12 9.14
CA VAL A 86 -2.50 16.21 9.91
C VAL A 86 -3.38 15.22 10.64
N ILE A 87 -3.13 13.93 10.42
CA ILE A 87 -3.81 12.82 11.11
C ILE A 87 -2.78 12.15 12.04
N GLU A 88 -3.21 11.85 13.27
CA GLU A 88 -2.41 11.11 14.26
C GLU A 88 -2.76 9.62 14.20
N ILE A 89 -1.94 8.83 13.50
CA ILE A 89 -2.18 7.40 13.29
C ILE A 89 -1.73 6.62 14.53
N ALA A 90 -2.65 5.86 15.14
CA ALA A 90 -2.38 4.91 16.21
C ALA A 90 -2.40 3.46 15.71
N HIS A 91 -3.33 3.14 14.80
CA HIS A 91 -3.49 1.80 14.25
C HIS A 91 -3.73 1.86 12.74
N ILE A 92 -3.55 0.70 12.08
CA ILE A 92 -3.70 0.56 10.64
C ILE A 92 -4.47 -0.72 10.35
N TYR A 93 -5.46 -0.61 9.48
CA TYR A 93 -6.11 -1.75 8.85
C TYR A 93 -5.87 -1.72 7.35
N SER A 94 -5.67 -2.87 6.74
CA SER A 94 -5.49 -2.99 5.29
C SER A 94 -6.10 -4.28 4.77
N GLU A 95 -6.79 -4.19 3.65
CA GLU A 95 -7.39 -5.33 2.94
C GLU A 95 -7.28 -5.15 1.43
N VAL A 96 -7.48 -6.23 0.69
CA VAL A 96 -7.72 -6.16 -0.77
C VAL A 96 -9.20 -6.22 -1.01
N ILE A 97 -9.71 -5.25 -1.74
CA ILE A 97 -11.08 -5.20 -2.21
C ILE A 97 -11.14 -5.33 -3.73
N GLN A 98 -12.26 -5.83 -4.22
CA GLN A 98 -12.56 -5.85 -5.64
C GLN A 98 -13.34 -4.61 -6.02
N VAL A 99 -12.87 -3.90 -7.04
CA VAL A 99 -13.58 -2.75 -7.62
C VAL A 99 -13.75 -2.96 -9.11
N VAL A 100 -14.82 -2.42 -9.67
CA VAL A 100 -15.02 -2.40 -11.12
C VAL A 100 -14.33 -1.16 -11.66
N SER A 101 -13.40 -1.35 -12.60
CA SER A 101 -12.70 -0.28 -13.28
C SER A 101 -13.68 0.50 -14.16
N GLU A 102 -13.78 1.80 -13.96
CA GLU A 102 -14.64 2.66 -14.79
C GLU A 102 -14.13 2.76 -16.24
N ALA A 103 -12.85 2.50 -16.47
CA ALA A 103 -12.24 2.63 -17.78
C ALA A 103 -12.63 1.50 -18.74
N ASN A 104 -12.78 0.27 -18.25
CA ASN A 104 -13.00 -0.92 -19.08
C ASN A 104 -14.06 -1.88 -18.54
N GLY A 105 -14.63 -1.60 -17.37
CA GLY A 105 -15.63 -2.47 -16.72
C GLY A 105 -15.05 -3.75 -16.10
N GLU A 106 -13.73 -3.91 -16.08
CA GLU A 106 -13.10 -5.09 -15.49
C GLU A 106 -13.04 -5.00 -13.98
N THR A 107 -13.14 -6.16 -13.32
CA THR A 107 -12.95 -6.26 -11.87
C THR A 107 -11.46 -6.35 -11.57
N VAL A 108 -10.95 -5.41 -10.79
CA VAL A 108 -9.56 -5.34 -10.36
C VAL A 108 -9.44 -5.40 -8.85
N ASN A 109 -8.37 -6.04 -8.38
CA ASN A 109 -8.04 -6.07 -6.96
C ASN A 109 -7.23 -4.82 -6.60
N VAL A 110 -7.68 -4.09 -5.59
CA VAL A 110 -7.02 -2.85 -5.13
C VAL A 110 -6.86 -2.85 -3.62
N PRO A 111 -5.77 -2.27 -3.10
CA PRO A 111 -5.58 -2.15 -1.67
C PRO A 111 -6.51 -1.06 -1.10
N ARG A 112 -7.25 -1.41 -0.05
CA ARG A 112 -7.95 -0.49 0.83
C ARG A 112 -7.14 -0.36 2.12
N VAL A 113 -6.82 0.86 2.52
CA VAL A 113 -6.13 1.17 3.77
C VAL A 113 -7.03 2.04 4.63
N VAL A 114 -7.16 1.71 5.91
CA VAL A 114 -7.80 2.56 6.92
C VAL A 114 -6.75 2.93 7.96
N LEU A 115 -6.44 4.22 8.05
CA LEU A 115 -5.63 4.79 9.11
C LEU A 115 -6.54 5.09 10.29
N ILE A 116 -6.20 4.65 11.48
CA ILE A 116 -7.07 4.76 12.68
C ILE A 116 -6.34 5.64 13.69
N ASP A 117 -7.00 6.69 14.16
CA ASP A 117 -6.45 7.59 15.16
C ASP A 117 -6.62 7.03 16.60
N GLN A 118 -6.05 7.72 17.58
CA GLN A 118 -6.15 7.32 19.01
C GLN A 118 -7.58 7.30 19.55
N ARG A 119 -8.51 8.00 18.91
CA ARG A 119 -9.92 8.06 19.30
C ARG A 119 -10.76 6.99 18.63
N GLY A 120 -10.13 6.14 17.83
CA GLY A 120 -10.79 5.09 17.07
C GLY A 120 -11.48 5.58 15.81
N LYS A 121 -11.19 6.81 15.35
CA LYS A 121 -11.72 7.32 14.09
C LYS A 121 -10.91 6.76 12.92
N GLY A 122 -11.59 6.19 11.93
CA GLY A 122 -11.00 5.63 10.74
C GLY A 122 -10.96 6.62 9.57
N TYR A 123 -9.87 6.58 8.79
CA TYR A 123 -9.67 7.37 7.56
C TYR A 123 -9.26 6.43 6.44
N GLN A 124 -10.13 6.22 5.45
CA GLN A 124 -9.90 5.24 4.40
C GLN A 124 -9.38 5.84 3.11
N ALA A 125 -8.55 5.06 2.43
CA ALA A 125 -8.20 5.28 1.04
C ALA A 125 -8.16 3.96 0.26
N VAL A 126 -8.65 4.01 -0.97
CA VAL A 126 -8.40 3.00 -2.00
C VAL A 126 -7.38 3.64 -2.94
N SER A 127 -6.10 3.59 -2.55
CA SER A 127 -5.02 4.31 -3.24
C SER A 127 -3.70 3.59 -3.07
N VAL A 128 -3.08 3.27 -4.20
CA VAL A 128 -1.73 2.68 -4.25
C VAL A 128 -0.70 3.60 -3.59
N GLY A 129 -0.84 4.91 -3.73
CA GLY A 129 0.07 5.88 -3.12
C GLY A 129 -0.01 5.87 -1.59
N ILE A 130 -1.21 5.85 -1.00
CA ILE A 130 -1.41 5.70 0.45
C ILE A 130 -0.90 4.34 0.92
N TYR A 131 -1.21 3.26 0.19
CA TYR A 131 -0.71 1.92 0.51
C TYR A 131 0.82 1.88 0.56
N ASN A 132 1.51 2.41 -0.46
CA ASN A 132 2.97 2.46 -0.50
C ASN A 132 3.57 3.35 0.59
N ALA A 133 2.93 4.46 0.94
CA ALA A 133 3.35 5.31 2.05
C ALA A 133 3.20 4.60 3.39
N THR A 134 2.08 3.90 3.60
CA THR A 134 1.83 3.06 4.79
C THR A 134 2.88 1.96 4.93
N LYS A 135 3.15 1.24 3.85
CA LYS A 135 4.17 0.21 3.80
C LYS A 135 5.55 0.75 4.20
N ARG A 136 5.95 1.90 3.66
CA ARG A 136 7.20 2.57 4.00
C ARG A 136 7.24 3.02 5.47
N LEU A 137 6.11 3.51 6.01
CA LEU A 137 5.98 3.86 7.41
C LEU A 137 6.25 2.63 8.30
N LEU A 138 5.63 1.49 8.00
CA LEU A 138 5.83 0.24 8.73
C LEU A 138 7.27 -0.29 8.62
N GLN A 139 7.88 -0.18 7.44
CA GLN A 139 9.28 -0.58 7.23
C GLN A 139 10.27 0.24 8.07
N LEU A 140 10.02 1.53 8.25
CA LEU A 140 10.93 2.42 8.97
C LEU A 140 10.69 2.44 10.48
N PHE A 141 9.46 2.34 10.92
CA PHE A 141 9.08 2.55 12.33
C PHE A 141 8.58 1.28 13.02
N GLY A 142 8.50 0.16 12.29
CA GLY A 142 7.91 -1.07 12.82
C GLY A 142 6.39 -1.00 12.88
N MET A 143 5.83 -1.99 13.56
CA MET A 143 4.38 -2.16 13.72
C MET A 143 3.80 -1.13 14.69
N PRO A 144 2.55 -0.69 14.50
CA PRO A 144 1.90 0.28 15.38
C PRO A 144 1.95 -0.10 16.87
N GLU A 145 1.85 -1.38 17.21
CA GLU A 145 1.93 -1.88 18.59
C GLU A 145 3.28 -1.57 19.26
N THR A 146 4.33 -1.35 18.47
CA THR A 146 5.67 -1.01 18.97
C THR A 146 5.91 0.48 19.06
N TRP A 147 4.98 1.31 18.58
CA TRP A 147 5.16 2.75 18.58
C TRP A 147 4.98 3.32 19.99
N LYS A 148 5.94 4.10 20.45
CA LYS A 148 5.84 4.81 21.74
C LYS A 148 4.78 5.92 21.71
N THR A 149 4.54 6.49 20.53
CA THR A 149 3.57 7.56 20.27
C THR A 149 2.97 7.38 18.89
N PRO A 150 1.72 7.79 18.66
CA PRO A 150 1.13 7.84 17.33
C PRO A 150 1.99 8.58 16.33
N LYS A 151 1.86 8.23 15.08
CA LYS A 151 2.60 8.90 13.99
C LYS A 151 1.72 9.99 13.39
N LYS A 152 2.24 11.21 13.39
CA LYS A 152 1.59 12.34 12.72
C LYS A 152 1.92 12.31 11.24
N VAL A 153 0.92 12.24 10.41
CA VAL A 153 1.09 12.27 8.95
C VAL A 153 0.26 13.38 8.34
N LYS A 154 0.82 14.06 7.36
CA LYS A 154 0.12 15.07 6.57
C LYS A 154 -0.28 14.49 5.22
N ILE A 155 -1.58 14.50 4.93
CA ILE A 155 -2.10 13.96 3.68
C ILE A 155 -1.77 14.89 2.51
N ARG A 156 -1.31 14.32 1.40
CA ARG A 156 -0.91 15.08 0.21
C ARG A 156 -1.48 14.47 -1.06
N ASN A 157 -1.83 15.33 -1.99
CA ASN A 157 -2.11 14.96 -3.36
C ASN A 157 -0.83 15.13 -4.19
N ILE A 158 -0.43 14.11 -4.93
CA ILE A 158 0.78 14.09 -5.75
C ILE A 158 0.37 14.02 -7.22
N SER A 159 0.84 14.98 -8.00
CA SER A 159 0.68 14.94 -9.46
C SER A 159 1.68 13.97 -10.08
N LEU A 160 1.20 13.09 -10.92
CA LEU A 160 1.99 12.14 -11.71
C LEU A 160 2.13 12.63 -13.15
N GLN A 161 3.00 11.99 -13.91
CA GLN A 161 3.11 12.26 -15.36
C GLN A 161 1.77 11.95 -16.05
N GLY A 162 1.44 12.75 -17.07
CA GLY A 162 0.16 12.59 -17.82
C GLY A 162 -1.07 13.21 -17.15
N GLY A 163 -0.89 14.06 -16.13
CA GLY A 163 -2.01 14.76 -15.47
C GLY A 163 -2.77 13.88 -14.46
N MET A 164 -2.32 12.67 -14.20
CA MET A 164 -2.88 11.81 -13.16
C MET A 164 -2.48 12.29 -11.77
N HIS A 165 -3.31 11.96 -10.78
CA HIS A 165 -3.05 12.29 -9.38
C HIS A 165 -3.12 11.03 -8.53
N THR A 166 -2.30 10.97 -7.48
CA THR A 166 -2.39 9.96 -6.43
C THR A 166 -2.27 10.62 -5.07
N MET A 167 -2.87 10.00 -4.07
CA MET A 167 -2.72 10.46 -2.69
C MET A 167 -1.53 9.76 -2.03
N SER A 168 -0.87 10.47 -1.14
CA SER A 168 0.17 9.95 -0.27
C SER A 168 0.14 10.72 1.05
N PHE A 169 1.07 10.42 1.94
CA PHE A 169 1.29 11.25 3.12
C PHE A 169 2.79 11.42 3.41
N ASP A 170 3.12 12.51 4.08
CA ASP A 170 4.43 12.77 4.66
C ASP A 170 4.35 12.62 6.19
N LEU A 171 5.44 12.16 6.79
CA LEU A 171 5.57 12.13 8.24
C LEU A 171 5.88 13.54 8.76
N VAL A 172 5.10 13.99 9.74
CA VAL A 172 5.31 15.30 10.39
C VAL A 172 6.19 15.10 11.62
N THR A 173 7.31 15.82 11.68
CA THR A 173 8.25 15.79 12.80
C THR A 173 8.29 17.13 13.52
N GLY A 174 8.24 17.12 14.87
CA GLY A 174 8.51 18.20 15.82
C GLY A 174 8.16 19.65 15.46
N ALA A 175 8.81 20.24 14.48
CA ALA A 175 8.65 21.67 14.15
C ALA A 175 7.39 22.00 13.31
N ASP A 176 6.87 21.03 12.57
CA ASP A 176 5.75 21.22 11.65
C ASP A 176 4.39 20.80 12.25
N ALA A 177 4.36 20.53 13.56
CA ALA A 177 3.18 20.02 14.27
C ALA A 177 2.29 21.13 14.89
N LYS A 178 2.45 22.38 14.42
CA LYS A 178 1.64 23.53 14.85
C LYS A 178 0.58 23.89 13.82
#